data_bf871a38d241aa8cba8c1bac6ff1f1c9
#
_entry.id   bf871a38d241aa8cba8c1bac6ff1f1c9
#
_cell.length_a   1.000
_cell.length_b   1.000
_cell.length_c   1.000
_cell.angle_alpha   90.00
_cell.angle_beta   90.00
_cell.angle_gamma   90.00
#
_symmetry.space_group_name_H-M   'P 1'
#
loop_
_entity.id
_entity.type
_entity.pdbx_description
1 polymer ?
#
loop_
_entity_poly.entity_id
_entity_poly.type
_entity_poly.pdbx_seq_one_letter_code
_entity_poly.pdbx_strand_id
1 'polypeptide(L)'
;LNKDRFDQIAQKYDGPERIHLAHIITQAITQQLKDTNYQTLLDYGGGTGLITLNIADYFEAVTLMDASPQMVDTFEHKLSASNQSSIKTLVGDILLDETILNHKNYDVIVLSLVLLHSGNYQLLLKKLFKHLNSGGMIILVDFDKNENIYHPKVYNGFKHTDIMNVFNELGLISPQINTFYSGEKIFMKQDASLFIATGVKP
;
A
#
# COMPACT_ATOMS: atom_id res chain seq x y z
N LEU A 1 11.19 12.06 0.21
CA LEU A 1 9.97 11.49 0.81
C LEU A 1 9.08 12.60 1.33
N ASN A 2 7.77 12.45 1.20
CA ASN A 2 6.78 13.41 1.67
C ASN A 2 6.44 13.23 3.17
N LYS A 3 7.35 12.61 3.96
CA LYS A 3 7.16 12.28 5.37
C LYS A 3 6.67 13.49 6.19
N ASP A 4 7.36 14.62 6.10
CA ASP A 4 7.03 15.82 6.88
C ASP A 4 5.60 16.35 6.60
N ARG A 5 5.12 16.19 5.36
CA ARG A 5 3.75 16.53 5.00
C ARG A 5 2.75 15.58 5.66
N PHE A 6 3.04 14.29 5.69
CA PHE A 6 2.17 13.29 6.32
C PHE A 6 2.15 13.47 7.83
N ASP A 7 3.28 13.78 8.46
CA ASP A 7 3.35 14.14 9.86
C ASP A 7 2.41 15.31 10.23
N GLN A 8 2.37 16.35 9.40
CA GLN A 8 1.54 17.53 9.64
C GLN A 8 0.03 17.29 9.51
N ILE A 9 -0.38 16.33 8.70
CA ILE A 9 -1.80 16.10 8.39
C ILE A 9 -2.39 14.87 9.09
N ALA A 10 -1.58 14.07 9.80
CA ALA A 10 -1.98 12.77 10.33
C ALA A 10 -3.29 12.81 11.13
N GLN A 11 -3.44 13.77 12.07
CA GLN A 11 -4.64 13.91 12.90
C GLN A 11 -5.92 14.27 12.12
N LYS A 12 -5.77 14.84 10.92
CA LYS A 12 -6.88 15.24 10.04
C LYS A 12 -6.93 14.41 8.76
N TYR A 13 -6.14 13.32 8.72
CA TYR A 13 -6.01 12.53 7.51
C TYR A 13 -7.30 11.83 7.13
N ASP A 14 -8.06 11.35 8.09
CA ASP A 14 -9.26 10.55 7.90
C ASP A 14 -10.50 11.39 7.61
N GLY A 15 -10.43 12.24 6.61
CA GLY A 15 -11.60 12.95 6.11
C GLY A 15 -12.57 12.02 5.34
N PRO A 16 -13.85 12.44 5.19
CA PRO A 16 -14.89 11.60 4.55
C PRO A 16 -14.49 11.08 3.16
N GLU A 17 -13.84 11.91 2.35
CA GLU A 17 -13.38 11.53 0.99
C GLU A 17 -12.34 10.40 1.03
N ARG A 18 -11.38 10.46 1.99
CA ARG A 18 -10.35 9.42 2.15
C ARG A 18 -10.93 8.13 2.72
N ILE A 19 -11.86 8.23 3.67
CA ILE A 19 -12.57 7.06 4.20
C ILE A 19 -13.35 6.38 3.08
N HIS A 20 -14.06 7.14 2.25
CA HIS A 20 -14.79 6.60 1.10
C HIS A 20 -13.85 5.91 0.10
N LEU A 21 -12.74 6.57 -0.26
CA LEU A 21 -11.77 6.00 -1.18
C LEU A 21 -11.11 4.73 -0.60
N ALA A 22 -10.75 4.76 0.69
CA ALA A 22 -10.21 3.59 1.39
C ALA A 22 -11.19 2.41 1.40
N HIS A 23 -12.49 2.66 1.54
CA HIS A 23 -13.51 1.62 1.45
C HIS A 23 -13.54 0.96 0.06
N ILE A 24 -13.50 1.75 -1.02
CA ILE A 24 -13.45 1.26 -2.39
C ILE A 24 -12.18 0.41 -2.62
N ILE A 25 -11.02 0.90 -2.16
CA ILE A 25 -9.75 0.20 -2.26
C ILE A 25 -9.79 -1.11 -1.46
N THR A 26 -10.32 -1.07 -0.23
CA THR A 26 -10.49 -2.26 0.61
C THR A 26 -11.29 -3.34 -0.11
N GLN A 27 -12.41 -2.99 -0.75
CA GLN A 27 -13.21 -3.94 -1.51
C GLN A 27 -12.41 -4.59 -2.65
N ALA A 28 -11.61 -3.83 -3.38
CA ALA A 28 -10.75 -4.37 -4.45
C ALA A 28 -9.66 -5.30 -3.90
N ILE A 29 -9.03 -4.96 -2.77
CA ILE A 29 -8.02 -5.79 -2.11
C ILE A 29 -8.65 -7.08 -1.57
N THR A 30 -9.78 -7.00 -0.87
CA THR A 30 -10.44 -8.18 -0.30
C THR A 30 -10.90 -9.17 -1.36
N GLN A 31 -11.24 -8.69 -2.56
CA GLN A 31 -11.54 -9.57 -3.70
C GLN A 31 -10.32 -10.40 -4.12
N GLN A 32 -9.10 -9.89 -3.98
CA GLN A 32 -7.86 -10.63 -4.27
C GLN A 32 -7.52 -11.64 -3.17
N LEU A 33 -7.95 -11.38 -1.94
CA LEU A 33 -7.71 -12.24 -0.77
C LEU A 33 -8.75 -13.35 -0.63
N LYS A 34 -9.84 -13.29 -1.37
CA LYS A 34 -10.91 -14.28 -1.33
C LYS A 34 -10.37 -15.66 -1.72
N ASP A 35 -10.76 -16.67 -0.96
CA ASP A 35 -10.37 -18.08 -1.17
C ASP A 35 -8.84 -18.33 -1.06
N THR A 36 -8.10 -17.42 -0.40
CA THR A 36 -6.68 -17.60 -0.06
C THR A 36 -6.51 -17.99 1.40
N ASN A 37 -5.35 -18.58 1.72
CA ASN A 37 -4.99 -19.02 3.08
C ASN A 37 -3.69 -18.36 3.57
N TYR A 38 -3.49 -17.11 3.22
CA TYR A 38 -2.34 -16.33 3.66
C TYR A 38 -2.43 -16.02 5.16
N GLN A 39 -1.28 -16.13 5.86
CA GLN A 39 -1.23 -15.99 7.31
C GLN A 39 -0.70 -14.61 7.74
N THR A 40 0.18 -14.02 6.94
CA THR A 40 0.93 -12.82 7.34
C THR A 40 0.82 -11.71 6.31
N LEU A 41 0.57 -10.48 6.79
CA LEU A 41 0.44 -9.27 5.99
C LEU A 41 1.48 -8.22 6.38
N LEU A 42 2.11 -7.61 5.39
CA LEU A 42 2.74 -6.30 5.51
C LEU A 42 1.89 -5.27 4.74
N ASP A 43 1.32 -4.29 5.43
CA ASP A 43 0.74 -3.08 4.83
C ASP A 43 1.80 -1.98 4.86
N TYR A 44 2.49 -1.81 3.73
CA TYR A 44 3.59 -0.86 3.58
C TYR A 44 3.07 0.51 3.15
N GLY A 45 3.32 1.53 3.98
CA GLY A 45 2.75 2.86 3.83
C GLY A 45 1.28 2.90 4.30
N GLY A 46 0.92 2.08 5.29
CA GLY A 46 -0.46 1.91 5.75
C GLY A 46 -1.08 3.15 6.39
N GLY A 47 -0.28 4.20 6.66
CA GLY A 47 -0.75 5.48 7.16
C GLY A 47 -1.50 5.35 8.48
N THR A 48 -2.71 5.91 8.53
CA THR A 48 -3.60 5.85 9.68
C THR A 48 -4.41 4.55 9.78
N GLY A 49 -4.09 3.54 8.95
CA GLY A 49 -4.68 2.20 9.02
C GLY A 49 -6.10 2.07 8.47
N LEU A 50 -6.54 3.01 7.63
CA LEU A 50 -7.90 2.95 7.03
C LEU A 50 -8.17 1.66 6.25
N ILE A 51 -7.15 1.09 5.62
CA ILE A 51 -7.25 -0.18 4.91
C ILE A 51 -6.89 -1.33 5.85
N THR A 52 -5.77 -1.22 6.58
CA THR A 52 -5.24 -2.26 7.48
C THR A 52 -6.32 -2.82 8.41
N LEU A 53 -7.09 -1.96 9.09
CA LEU A 53 -8.14 -2.38 10.03
C LEU A 53 -9.24 -3.21 9.36
N ASN A 54 -9.51 -2.96 8.09
CA ASN A 54 -10.59 -3.62 7.35
C ASN A 54 -10.16 -4.93 6.66
N ILE A 55 -8.85 -5.18 6.54
CA ILE A 55 -8.32 -6.42 5.95
C ILE A 55 -7.60 -7.31 6.97
N ALA A 56 -7.40 -6.84 8.19
CA ALA A 56 -6.62 -7.56 9.21
C ALA A 56 -7.19 -8.95 9.54
N ASP A 57 -8.50 -9.10 9.54
CA ASP A 57 -9.19 -10.37 9.88
C ASP A 57 -8.95 -11.50 8.84
N TYR A 58 -8.36 -11.18 7.69
CA TYR A 58 -7.91 -12.20 6.72
C TYR A 58 -6.58 -12.86 7.11
N PHE A 59 -5.88 -12.36 8.15
CA PHE A 59 -4.53 -12.77 8.50
C PHE A 59 -4.39 -13.09 9.99
N GLU A 60 -3.49 -14.01 10.32
CA GLU A 60 -3.13 -14.30 11.72
C GLU A 60 -2.22 -13.22 12.32
N ALA A 61 -1.37 -12.61 11.49
CA ALA A 61 -0.45 -11.55 11.92
C ALA A 61 -0.34 -10.47 10.85
N VAL A 62 -0.46 -9.22 11.29
CA VAL A 62 -0.39 -8.03 10.45
C VAL A 62 0.71 -7.10 10.95
N THR A 63 1.49 -6.56 10.02
CA THR A 63 2.41 -5.46 10.28
C THR A 63 1.97 -4.25 9.45
N LEU A 64 1.59 -3.16 10.09
CA LEU A 64 1.48 -1.86 9.45
C LEU A 64 2.82 -1.15 9.54
N MET A 65 3.36 -0.72 8.43
CA MET A 65 4.58 0.08 8.38
C MET A 65 4.32 1.41 7.68
N ASP A 66 4.77 2.49 8.29
CA ASP A 66 4.74 3.82 7.65
C ASP A 66 5.99 4.63 8.00
N ALA A 67 6.43 5.49 7.09
CA ALA A 67 7.59 6.36 7.30
C ALA A 67 7.29 7.52 8.25
N SER A 68 6.02 7.88 8.44
CA SER A 68 5.55 8.96 9.32
C SER A 68 5.25 8.43 10.72
N PRO A 69 6.01 8.83 11.75
CA PRO A 69 5.68 8.48 13.14
C PRO A 69 4.29 8.93 13.54
N GLN A 70 3.83 10.09 13.08
CA GLN A 70 2.52 10.65 13.41
C GLN A 70 1.36 9.87 12.78
N MET A 71 1.57 9.28 11.59
CA MET A 71 0.60 8.36 11.00
C MET A 71 0.47 7.10 11.84
N VAL A 72 1.60 6.50 12.22
CA VAL A 72 1.64 5.31 13.07
C VAL A 72 1.02 5.58 14.44
N ASP A 73 1.35 6.70 15.09
CA ASP A 73 0.76 7.11 16.37
C ASP A 73 -0.76 7.27 16.28
N THR A 74 -1.25 7.92 15.21
CA THR A 74 -2.69 8.03 14.95
C THR A 74 -3.35 6.67 14.78
N PHE A 75 -2.68 5.73 14.10
CA PHE A 75 -3.16 4.38 13.96
C PHE A 75 -3.18 3.62 15.29
N GLU A 76 -2.12 3.71 16.11
CA GLU A 76 -2.03 3.06 17.42
C GLU A 76 -3.13 3.52 18.39
N HIS A 77 -3.50 4.79 18.34
CA HIS A 77 -4.66 5.29 19.08
C HIS A 77 -5.97 4.61 18.66
N LYS A 78 -6.19 4.38 17.36
CA LYS A 78 -7.36 3.63 16.88
C LYS A 78 -7.29 2.15 17.26
N LEU A 79 -6.09 1.57 17.12
CA LEU A 79 -5.85 0.17 17.44
C LEU A 79 -6.12 -0.13 18.91
N SER A 80 -5.76 0.78 19.83
CA SER A 80 -6.03 0.64 21.27
C SER A 80 -7.52 0.60 21.61
N ALA A 81 -8.37 1.17 20.76
CA ALA A 81 -9.81 1.13 20.89
C ALA A 81 -10.46 -0.08 20.17
N SER A 82 -9.66 -0.86 19.44
CA SER A 82 -10.08 -2.07 18.73
C SER A 82 -9.62 -3.33 19.50
N ASN A 83 -10.27 -4.46 19.25
CA ASN A 83 -9.86 -5.74 19.85
C ASN A 83 -8.85 -6.51 18.98
N GLN A 84 -8.15 -5.84 18.03
CA GLN A 84 -7.24 -6.47 17.07
C GLN A 84 -5.80 -6.57 17.63
N SER A 85 -5.54 -7.58 18.44
CA SER A 85 -4.22 -7.82 19.06
C SER A 85 -3.18 -8.38 18.08
N SER A 86 -3.58 -8.83 16.91
CA SER A 86 -2.69 -9.42 15.88
C SER A 86 -1.90 -8.38 15.06
N ILE A 87 -2.22 -7.09 15.21
CA ILE A 87 -1.59 -6.02 14.44
C ILE A 87 -0.40 -5.43 15.20
N LYS A 88 0.74 -5.35 14.53
CA LYS A 88 1.94 -4.64 14.99
C LYS A 88 2.22 -3.45 14.10
N THR A 89 2.82 -2.43 14.67
CA THR A 89 3.23 -1.22 13.96
C THR A 89 4.74 -1.15 13.83
N LEU A 90 5.20 -0.46 12.80
CA LEU A 90 6.61 -0.22 12.54
C LEU A 90 6.78 1.16 11.88
N VAL A 91 7.57 2.03 12.48
CA VAL A 91 7.92 3.33 11.90
C VAL A 91 9.18 3.18 11.07
N GLY A 92 9.12 3.47 9.78
CA GLY A 92 10.30 3.50 8.94
C GLY A 92 10.03 3.41 7.44
N ASP A 93 11.14 3.37 6.68
CA ASP A 93 11.14 3.29 5.22
C ASP A 93 12.25 2.36 4.75
N ILE A 94 11.88 1.29 4.04
CA ILE A 94 12.83 0.29 3.53
C ILE A 94 13.80 0.88 2.48
N LEU A 95 13.46 2.02 1.88
CA LEU A 95 14.38 2.73 0.98
C LEU A 95 15.54 3.38 1.74
N LEU A 96 15.34 3.74 3.01
CA LEU A 96 16.35 4.37 3.87
C LEU A 96 17.08 3.35 4.74
N ASP A 97 16.37 2.31 5.22
CA ASP A 97 16.93 1.26 6.06
C ASP A 97 16.43 -0.11 5.61
N GLU A 98 17.28 -0.86 4.90
CA GLU A 98 16.95 -2.22 4.43
C GLU A 98 16.82 -3.24 5.55
N THR A 99 17.35 -2.94 6.74
CA THR A 99 17.34 -3.87 7.88
C THR A 99 16.08 -3.76 8.72
N ILE A 100 15.24 -2.76 8.47
CA ILE A 100 14.09 -2.42 9.30
C ILE A 100 13.08 -3.57 9.46
N LEU A 101 12.95 -4.41 8.45
CA LEU A 101 12.09 -5.60 8.51
C LEU A 101 12.75 -6.81 9.19
N ASN A 102 14.03 -6.70 9.64
CA ASN A 102 14.75 -7.75 10.41
C ASN A 102 14.59 -9.15 9.80
N HIS A 103 14.78 -9.29 8.49
CA HIS A 103 14.62 -10.55 7.75
C HIS A 103 13.24 -11.21 7.85
N LYS A 104 12.22 -10.48 8.31
CA LYS A 104 10.83 -10.97 8.28
C LYS A 104 10.33 -11.06 6.85
N ASN A 105 9.58 -12.12 6.59
CA ASN A 105 8.88 -12.33 5.34
C ASN A 105 7.37 -12.39 5.58
N TYR A 106 6.61 -12.12 4.53
CA TYR A 106 5.16 -12.02 4.58
C TYR A 106 4.55 -12.79 3.41
N ASP A 107 3.36 -13.33 3.63
CA ASP A 107 2.60 -13.99 2.57
C ASP A 107 1.93 -12.98 1.65
N VAL A 108 1.56 -11.82 2.19
CA VAL A 108 1.00 -10.72 1.40
C VAL A 108 1.71 -9.42 1.75
N ILE A 109 2.06 -8.66 0.72
CA ILE A 109 2.52 -7.27 0.85
C ILE A 109 1.53 -6.39 0.09
N VAL A 110 0.89 -5.47 0.82
CA VAL A 110 0.00 -4.46 0.26
C VAL A 110 0.70 -3.12 0.19
N LEU A 111 0.56 -2.44 -0.94
CA LEU A 111 0.91 -1.03 -1.12
C LEU A 111 -0.32 -0.31 -1.69
N SER A 112 -0.85 0.66 -0.95
CA SER A 112 -2.00 1.43 -1.40
C SER A 112 -1.70 2.91 -1.38
N LEU A 113 -1.68 3.55 -2.55
CA LEU A 113 -1.37 4.97 -2.77
C LEU A 113 0.01 5.38 -2.20
N VAL A 114 0.98 4.50 -2.32
CA VAL A 114 2.34 4.66 -1.79
C VAL A 114 3.36 4.94 -2.89
N LEU A 115 3.26 4.22 -4.02
CA LEU A 115 4.25 4.34 -5.10
C LEU A 115 4.39 5.77 -5.61
N LEU A 116 3.26 6.49 -5.71
CA LEU A 116 3.28 7.89 -6.17
C LEU A 116 4.17 8.80 -5.29
N HIS A 117 4.46 8.41 -4.06
CA HIS A 117 5.28 9.16 -3.10
C HIS A 117 6.69 8.61 -2.92
N SER A 118 7.02 7.46 -3.50
CA SER A 118 8.24 6.71 -3.19
C SER A 118 9.55 7.33 -3.73
N GLY A 119 9.45 8.20 -4.73
CA GLY A 119 10.63 8.75 -5.43
C GLY A 119 11.36 7.74 -6.36
N ASN A 120 11.38 6.45 -6.01
CA ASN A 120 11.90 5.37 -6.84
C ASN A 120 11.10 4.09 -6.58
N TYR A 121 10.01 3.94 -7.31
CA TYR A 121 9.09 2.82 -7.11
C TYR A 121 9.68 1.47 -7.54
N GLN A 122 10.54 1.43 -8.57
CA GLN A 122 11.19 0.19 -9.01
C GLN A 122 12.09 -0.37 -7.89
N LEU A 123 12.90 0.49 -7.28
CA LEU A 123 13.75 0.10 -6.17
C LEU A 123 12.92 -0.32 -4.94
N LEU A 124 11.83 0.39 -4.65
CA LEU A 124 10.93 0.05 -3.56
C LEU A 124 10.34 -1.35 -3.75
N LEU A 125 9.77 -1.63 -4.91
CA LEU A 125 9.19 -2.94 -5.23
C LEU A 125 10.26 -4.05 -5.17
N LYS A 126 11.48 -3.79 -5.67
CA LYS A 126 12.59 -4.74 -5.60
C LYS A 126 13.00 -5.06 -4.16
N LYS A 127 13.02 -4.06 -3.27
CA LYS A 127 13.35 -4.28 -1.86
C LYS A 127 12.25 -5.06 -1.15
N LEU A 128 10.99 -4.70 -1.35
CA LEU A 128 9.85 -5.39 -0.75
C LEU A 128 9.70 -6.83 -1.25
N PHE A 129 10.00 -7.10 -2.53
CA PHE A 129 9.99 -8.45 -3.07
C PHE A 129 10.89 -9.43 -2.31
N LYS A 130 12.00 -8.98 -1.74
CA LYS A 130 12.88 -9.81 -0.91
C LYS A 130 12.17 -10.33 0.35
N HIS A 131 11.20 -9.57 0.84
CA HIS A 131 10.41 -9.87 2.05
C HIS A 131 9.07 -10.58 1.75
N LEU A 132 8.83 -10.96 0.51
CA LEU A 132 7.69 -11.77 0.13
C LEU A 132 8.07 -13.26 0.23
N ASN A 133 7.25 -14.08 0.86
CA ASN A 133 7.41 -15.53 0.90
C ASN A 133 7.27 -16.14 -0.51
N SER A 134 7.88 -17.30 -0.75
CA SER A 134 7.54 -18.13 -1.92
C SER A 134 6.07 -18.48 -1.88
N GLY A 135 5.35 -18.34 -3.00
CA GLY A 135 3.89 -18.45 -3.05
C GLY A 135 3.14 -17.22 -2.53
N GLY A 136 3.84 -16.24 -1.98
CA GLY A 136 3.23 -15.00 -1.47
C GLY A 136 2.82 -14.04 -2.58
N MET A 137 1.89 -13.14 -2.28
CA MET A 137 1.28 -12.20 -3.23
C MET A 137 1.65 -10.75 -2.89
N ILE A 138 2.05 -9.99 -3.90
CA ILE A 138 2.07 -8.53 -3.82
C ILE A 138 0.75 -7.97 -4.38
N ILE A 139 0.15 -7.03 -3.66
CA ILE A 139 -1.05 -6.29 -4.08
C ILE A 139 -0.70 -4.81 -4.08
N LEU A 140 -0.79 -4.21 -5.23
CA LEU A 140 -0.49 -2.80 -5.46
C LEU A 140 -1.73 -2.07 -5.95
N VAL A 141 -2.12 -1.01 -5.24
CA VAL A 141 -3.17 -0.08 -5.67
C VAL A 141 -2.57 1.31 -5.78
N ASP A 142 -2.72 1.93 -6.94
CA ASP A 142 -2.29 3.32 -7.15
C ASP A 142 -3.08 3.94 -8.31
N PHE A 143 -2.79 5.20 -8.64
CA PHE A 143 -3.47 5.92 -9.71
C PHE A 143 -2.95 5.52 -11.08
N ASP A 144 -3.88 5.39 -12.03
CA ASP A 144 -3.54 5.35 -13.45
C ASP A 144 -2.85 6.66 -13.87
N LYS A 145 -1.98 6.57 -14.87
CA LYS A 145 -1.27 7.73 -15.41
C LYS A 145 -2.25 8.83 -15.83
N ASN A 146 -2.05 10.04 -15.30
CA ASN A 146 -2.86 11.21 -15.61
C ASN A 146 -1.99 12.38 -16.04
N GLU A 147 -1.95 12.66 -17.33
CA GLU A 147 -1.11 13.72 -17.92
C GLU A 147 -1.57 15.13 -17.54
N ASN A 148 -2.77 15.30 -16.98
CA ASN A 148 -3.29 16.59 -16.51
C ASN A 148 -2.77 16.94 -15.10
N ILE A 149 -2.05 16.03 -14.45
CA ILE A 149 -1.49 16.22 -13.10
C ILE A 149 0.00 16.45 -13.22
N TYR A 150 0.47 17.52 -12.61
CA TYR A 150 1.89 17.80 -12.45
C TYR A 150 2.20 18.15 -11.00
N HIS A 151 3.19 17.47 -10.44
CA HIS A 151 3.73 17.77 -9.12
C HIS A 151 5.21 17.36 -9.04
N PRO A 152 6.13 18.23 -8.57
CA PRO A 152 7.57 17.95 -8.62
C PRO A 152 8.05 16.82 -7.70
N LYS A 153 7.24 16.41 -6.72
CA LYS A 153 7.60 15.40 -5.70
C LYS A 153 6.67 14.19 -5.68
N VAL A 154 5.75 14.09 -6.63
CA VAL A 154 4.74 13.02 -6.67
C VAL A 154 4.59 12.57 -8.12
N TYR A 155 4.61 11.26 -8.35
CA TYR A 155 4.27 10.73 -9.66
C TYR A 155 2.83 11.08 -10.02
N ASN A 156 2.57 11.37 -11.27
CA ASN A 156 1.23 11.65 -11.78
C ASN A 156 0.46 10.37 -12.18
N GLY A 157 0.67 9.30 -11.43
CA GLY A 157 0.15 7.97 -11.70
C GLY A 157 1.09 7.14 -12.58
N PHE A 158 0.68 5.91 -12.89
CA PHE A 158 1.51 4.90 -13.54
C PHE A 158 0.83 4.31 -14.77
N LYS A 159 1.62 4.02 -15.82
CA LYS A 159 1.14 3.21 -16.92
C LYS A 159 1.15 1.75 -16.50
N HIS A 160 0.12 1.00 -16.88
CA HIS A 160 0.06 -0.45 -16.60
C HIS A 160 1.28 -1.18 -17.13
N THR A 161 1.76 -0.80 -18.32
CA THR A 161 2.97 -1.38 -18.93
C THR A 161 4.21 -1.24 -18.04
N ASP A 162 4.37 -0.08 -17.37
CA ASP A 162 5.55 0.18 -16.55
C ASP A 162 5.54 -0.69 -15.28
N ILE A 163 4.36 -0.83 -14.65
CA ILE A 163 4.19 -1.71 -13.48
C ILE A 163 4.38 -3.18 -13.87
N MET A 164 3.79 -3.61 -14.99
CA MET A 164 3.93 -4.99 -15.49
C MET A 164 5.38 -5.32 -15.84
N ASN A 165 6.14 -4.39 -16.41
CA ASN A 165 7.56 -4.59 -16.67
C ASN A 165 8.33 -4.86 -15.36
N VAL A 166 8.08 -4.07 -14.30
CA VAL A 166 8.72 -4.31 -12.99
C VAL A 166 8.32 -5.65 -12.41
N PHE A 167 7.05 -6.05 -12.49
CA PHE A 167 6.60 -7.35 -11.99
C PHE A 167 7.26 -8.52 -12.75
N ASN A 168 7.40 -8.40 -14.06
CA ASN A 168 8.10 -9.39 -14.88
C ASN A 168 9.61 -9.44 -14.58
N GLU A 169 10.27 -8.29 -14.40
CA GLU A 169 11.68 -8.20 -14.01
C GLU A 169 11.95 -8.82 -12.63
N LEU A 170 10.99 -8.72 -11.70
CA LEU A 170 11.05 -9.37 -10.39
C LEU A 170 10.78 -10.88 -10.47
N GLY A 171 10.33 -11.40 -11.60
CA GLY A 171 10.00 -12.80 -11.78
C GLY A 171 8.67 -13.23 -11.12
N LEU A 172 7.78 -12.28 -10.86
CA LEU A 172 6.44 -12.60 -10.37
C LEU A 172 5.66 -13.42 -11.41
N ILE A 173 4.98 -14.46 -10.95
CA ILE A 173 4.13 -15.32 -11.80
C ILE A 173 2.69 -14.83 -11.76
N SER A 174 1.95 -15.10 -12.86
CA SER A 174 0.55 -14.69 -13.04
C SER A 174 0.29 -13.20 -12.73
N PRO A 175 1.15 -12.28 -13.21
CA PRO A 175 0.93 -10.87 -12.92
C PRO A 175 -0.35 -10.37 -13.62
N GLN A 176 -1.18 -9.65 -12.89
CA GLN A 176 -2.41 -9.05 -13.38
C GLN A 176 -2.46 -7.58 -13.02
N ILE A 177 -3.08 -6.77 -13.85
CA ILE A 177 -3.34 -5.36 -13.60
C ILE A 177 -4.62 -4.91 -14.30
N ASN A 178 -5.47 -4.19 -13.60
CA ASN A 178 -6.68 -3.60 -14.19
C ASN A 178 -7.10 -2.33 -13.45
N THR A 179 -7.66 -1.39 -14.19
CA THR A 179 -8.38 -0.26 -13.62
C THR A 179 -9.71 -0.76 -13.03
N PHE A 180 -9.99 -0.44 -11.76
CA PHE A 180 -11.19 -0.92 -11.07
C PHE A 180 -12.12 0.20 -10.60
N TYR A 181 -11.65 1.45 -10.58
CA TYR A 181 -12.44 2.59 -10.13
C TYR A 181 -12.03 3.87 -10.87
N SER A 182 -13.01 4.75 -11.12
CA SER A 182 -12.80 6.11 -11.59
C SER A 182 -13.66 7.06 -10.75
N GLY A 183 -13.06 8.15 -10.29
CA GLY A 183 -13.72 9.09 -9.41
C GLY A 183 -13.41 10.55 -9.75
N GLU A 184 -14.33 11.43 -9.40
CA GLU A 184 -14.17 12.86 -9.56
C GLU A 184 -13.26 13.42 -8.46
N LYS A 185 -12.29 14.24 -8.83
CA LYS A 185 -11.40 15.00 -7.95
C LYS A 185 -10.62 14.18 -6.91
N ILE A 186 -10.43 12.88 -7.14
CA ILE A 186 -9.78 11.96 -6.21
C ILE A 186 -8.25 12.06 -6.20
N PHE A 187 -7.63 12.69 -7.21
CA PHE A 187 -6.20 12.86 -7.28
C PHE A 187 -5.84 14.34 -7.52
N MET A 188 -5.34 15.04 -6.49
CA MET A 188 -4.98 16.46 -6.55
C MET A 188 -6.09 17.36 -7.13
N LYS A 189 -7.33 17.09 -6.73
CA LYS A 189 -8.54 17.78 -7.22
C LYS A 189 -8.82 17.60 -8.71
N GLN A 190 -8.24 16.56 -9.32
CA GLN A 190 -8.52 16.14 -10.70
C GLN A 190 -9.23 14.80 -10.68
N ASP A 191 -10.04 14.55 -11.67
CA ASP A 191 -10.65 13.26 -11.93
C ASP A 191 -9.54 12.26 -12.26
N ALA A 192 -9.63 11.07 -11.72
CA ALA A 192 -8.60 10.06 -11.90
C ALA A 192 -9.18 8.66 -11.76
N SER A 193 -8.40 7.67 -12.18
CA SER A 193 -8.73 6.26 -12.04
C SER A 193 -7.70 5.56 -11.16
N LEU A 194 -8.13 4.49 -10.49
CA LEU A 194 -7.30 3.60 -9.71
C LEU A 194 -7.14 2.25 -10.41
N PHE A 195 -5.93 1.75 -10.42
CA PHE A 195 -5.66 0.36 -10.80
C PHE A 195 -5.33 -0.48 -9.58
N ILE A 196 -5.55 -1.78 -9.72
CA ILE A 196 -5.00 -2.82 -8.85
C ILE A 196 -4.11 -3.74 -9.66
N ALA A 197 -2.93 -4.02 -9.14
CA ALA A 197 -1.99 -4.98 -9.72
C ALA A 197 -1.62 -6.04 -8.69
N THR A 198 -1.55 -7.29 -9.14
CA THR A 198 -1.15 -8.44 -8.30
C THR A 198 -0.13 -9.28 -9.02
N GLY A 199 0.70 -9.97 -8.26
CA GLY A 199 1.64 -10.96 -8.75
C GLY A 199 2.11 -11.86 -7.62
N VAL A 200 2.42 -13.11 -7.93
CA VAL A 200 2.82 -14.12 -6.94
C VAL A 200 4.31 -14.41 -7.09
N LYS A 201 5.03 -14.49 -5.97
CA LYS A 201 6.43 -14.91 -5.94
C LYS A 201 6.52 -16.43 -6.16
N PRO A 202 7.36 -16.92 -7.10
CA PRO A 202 7.55 -18.35 -7.30
C PRO A 202 8.05 -19.08 -6.06
#